data_f1931dcabc19a5eee409a8e2d0d21ba1
#
_entry.id   f1931dcabc19a5eee409a8e2d0d21ba1
#
_cell.length_a   1.000
_cell.length_b   1.000
_cell.length_c   1.000
_cell.angle_alpha   90.00
_cell.angle_beta   90.00
_cell.angle_gamma   90.00
#
_symmetry.space_group_name_H-M   'P 1'
#
loop_
_entity.id
_entity.type
_entity.pdbx_description
1 polymer ?
#
loop_
_entity_poly.entity_id
_entity_poly.type
_entity_poly.pdbx_seq_one_letter_code
_entity_poly.pdbx_strand_id
1 'polypeptide(L)'
;PEGNLTEVLVPSEIEKAVPPCPHFSECGGCAYQTLPYQEQKKLKLNQVKDLLDAVYPEFPLDECVESPRIWEYRNKMEFSFGDEVKDGPLTLGLHKRGSFYDIISVPDCQIIDEDLRKVLKTTQDFFRNAKLGGKSIDFYHKMRHEGVLRHLLVRKGLKTGEMLICLVTSSQGGINSAEGKQLLEKYKDTLLALEMTGTFAGILHMTNDSLSD
;
A
#
# COMPACT_ATOMS: atom_id res chain seq x y z
N PRO A 1 -9.39 -6.03 29.81
CA PRO A 1 -7.99 -6.43 29.82
C PRO A 1 -7.49 -6.49 28.37
N GLU A 2 -6.37 -5.85 28.10
CA GLU A 2 -5.65 -5.91 26.84
C GLU A 2 -4.58 -6.99 26.96
N GLY A 3 -4.35 -7.76 25.89
CA GLY A 3 -3.33 -8.78 25.83
C GLY A 3 -2.62 -8.75 24.48
N ASN A 4 -1.34 -9.02 24.48
CA ASN A 4 -0.56 -9.22 23.27
C ASN A 4 -0.37 -10.72 23.01
N LEU A 5 -0.68 -11.14 21.78
CA LEU A 5 -0.39 -12.51 21.34
C LEU A 5 1.13 -12.69 21.24
N THR A 6 1.67 -13.63 21.99
CA THR A 6 3.11 -13.94 21.96
C THR A 6 3.42 -15.16 21.11
N GLU A 7 2.56 -16.20 21.14
CA GLU A 7 2.75 -17.44 20.41
C GLU A 7 1.40 -18.13 20.15
N VAL A 8 1.27 -18.80 19.01
CA VAL A 8 0.15 -19.68 18.68
C VAL A 8 0.58 -21.12 18.92
N LEU A 9 0.17 -21.71 20.04
CA LEU A 9 0.51 -23.09 20.41
C LEU A 9 -0.27 -24.11 19.58
N VAL A 10 -1.55 -23.82 19.29
CA VAL A 10 -2.42 -24.66 18.48
C VAL A 10 -3.10 -23.79 17.44
N PRO A 11 -2.79 -23.94 16.16
CA PRO A 11 -3.47 -23.22 15.07
C PRO A 11 -4.97 -23.55 15.04
N SER A 12 -5.78 -22.57 14.65
CA SER A 12 -7.21 -22.78 14.44
C SER A 12 -7.44 -23.75 13.28
N GLU A 13 -8.40 -24.68 13.44
CA GLU A 13 -8.77 -25.64 12.37
C GLU A 13 -9.28 -24.98 11.10
N ILE A 14 -9.74 -23.74 11.17
CA ILE A 14 -10.19 -22.97 9.99
C ILE A 14 -9.04 -22.29 9.23
N GLU A 15 -7.86 -22.15 9.83
CA GLU A 15 -6.67 -21.56 9.20
C GLU A 15 -5.92 -22.59 8.36
N LYS A 16 -6.52 -22.98 7.22
CA LYS A 16 -6.01 -24.06 6.33
C LYS A 16 -5.41 -23.53 5.02
N ALA A 17 -5.61 -22.25 4.70
CA ALA A 17 -5.12 -21.68 3.46
C ALA A 17 -3.65 -21.30 3.57
N VAL A 18 -2.89 -21.62 2.53
CA VAL A 18 -1.53 -21.11 2.37
C VAL A 18 -1.64 -19.70 1.75
N PRO A 19 -1.11 -18.66 2.42
CA PRO A 19 -1.14 -17.30 1.87
C PRO A 19 -0.41 -17.23 0.53
N PRO A 20 -1.04 -16.77 -0.55
CA PRO A 20 -0.34 -16.63 -1.84
C PRO A 20 0.57 -15.40 -1.90
N CYS A 21 0.38 -14.44 -0.99
CA CYS A 21 1.21 -13.25 -0.92
C CYS A 21 2.51 -13.55 -0.15
N PRO A 22 3.69 -13.40 -0.77
CA PRO A 22 4.97 -13.69 -0.10
C PRO A 22 5.25 -12.75 1.09
N HIS A 23 4.57 -11.60 1.14
CA HIS A 23 4.74 -10.59 2.19
C HIS A 23 3.77 -10.75 3.37
N PHE A 24 2.92 -11.79 3.38
CA PHE A 24 1.80 -11.86 4.33
C PHE A 24 2.23 -11.86 5.81
N SER A 25 3.32 -12.53 6.15
CA SER A 25 3.81 -12.61 7.54
C SER A 25 4.37 -11.27 8.05
N GLU A 26 4.94 -10.47 7.16
CA GLU A 26 5.65 -9.23 7.50
C GLU A 26 4.81 -7.97 7.23
N CYS A 27 4.00 -8.00 6.17
CA CYS A 27 3.17 -6.87 5.78
C CYS A 27 1.96 -6.70 6.70
N GLY A 28 1.71 -5.45 7.16
CA GLY A 28 0.53 -5.10 7.94
C GLY A 28 -0.78 -5.00 7.13
N GLY A 29 -0.73 -5.12 5.79
CA GLY A 29 -1.87 -4.83 4.92
C GLY A 29 -2.98 -5.88 4.88
N CYS A 30 -2.71 -7.14 5.29
CA CYS A 30 -3.69 -8.24 5.24
C CYS A 30 -3.68 -9.04 6.53
N ALA A 31 -4.88 -9.46 6.99
CA ALA A 31 -5.04 -10.21 8.23
C ALA A 31 -5.52 -11.67 8.03
N TYR A 32 -6.17 -12.00 6.91
CA TYR A 32 -6.97 -13.22 6.80
C TYR A 32 -6.54 -14.18 5.68
N GLN A 33 -5.32 -14.07 5.15
CA GLN A 33 -4.92 -14.93 4.03
C GLN A 33 -4.74 -16.41 4.40
N THR A 34 -4.62 -16.73 5.68
CA THR A 34 -4.62 -18.11 6.20
C THR A 34 -6.02 -18.75 6.24
N LEU A 35 -7.09 -17.94 6.09
CA LEU A 35 -8.46 -18.43 6.05
C LEU A 35 -8.90 -18.66 4.59
N PRO A 36 -9.53 -19.79 4.25
CA PRO A 36 -10.26 -19.94 3.00
C PRO A 36 -11.30 -18.82 2.83
N TYR A 37 -11.55 -18.38 1.61
CA TYR A 37 -12.41 -17.22 1.35
C TYR A 37 -13.82 -17.36 1.95
N GLN A 38 -14.40 -18.56 1.92
CA GLN A 38 -15.70 -18.82 2.54
C GLN A 38 -15.67 -18.64 4.06
N GLU A 39 -14.58 -19.01 4.73
CA GLU A 39 -14.42 -18.80 6.16
C GLU A 39 -14.23 -17.30 6.49
N GLN A 40 -13.54 -16.55 5.63
CA GLN A 40 -13.45 -15.09 5.76
C GLN A 40 -14.85 -14.43 5.68
N LYS A 41 -15.70 -14.89 4.76
CA LYS A 41 -17.10 -14.41 4.62
C LYS A 41 -17.92 -14.70 5.88
N LYS A 42 -17.88 -15.95 6.36
CA LYS A 42 -18.59 -16.35 7.59
C LYS A 42 -18.14 -15.53 8.79
N LEU A 43 -16.82 -15.35 8.96
CA LEU A 43 -16.27 -14.55 10.04
C LEU A 43 -16.80 -13.11 10.00
N LYS A 44 -16.76 -12.47 8.83
CA LYS A 44 -17.25 -11.09 8.68
C LYS A 44 -18.77 -10.99 8.89
N LEU A 45 -19.53 -11.95 8.38
CA LEU A 45 -20.97 -11.99 8.56
C LEU A 45 -21.34 -12.12 10.03
N ASN A 46 -20.67 -13.03 10.76
CA ASN A 46 -20.87 -13.22 12.19
C ASN A 46 -20.53 -11.96 12.99
N GLN A 47 -19.40 -11.29 12.68
CA GLN A 47 -19.05 -10.03 13.33
C GLN A 47 -20.13 -8.94 13.15
N VAL A 48 -20.69 -8.83 11.94
CA VAL A 48 -21.79 -7.88 11.68
C VAL A 48 -23.04 -8.30 12.45
N LYS A 49 -23.36 -9.60 12.44
CA LYS A 49 -24.51 -10.13 13.18
C LYS A 49 -24.40 -9.85 14.67
N ASP A 50 -23.27 -10.14 15.29
CA ASP A 50 -23.03 -9.92 16.72
C ASP A 50 -23.21 -8.44 17.11
N LEU A 51 -22.75 -7.51 16.25
CA LEU A 51 -22.92 -6.07 16.46
C LEU A 51 -24.40 -5.64 16.37
N LEU A 52 -25.13 -6.20 15.41
CA LEU A 52 -26.55 -5.88 15.21
C LEU A 52 -27.43 -6.52 16.30
N ASP A 53 -27.15 -7.76 16.67
CA ASP A 53 -27.87 -8.49 17.73
C ASP A 53 -27.76 -7.78 19.10
N ALA A 54 -26.69 -7.04 19.32
CA ALA A 54 -26.55 -6.22 20.53
C ALA A 54 -27.57 -5.07 20.63
N VAL A 55 -28.14 -4.67 19.49
CA VAL A 55 -29.14 -3.57 19.40
C VAL A 55 -30.54 -4.14 19.11
N TYR A 56 -30.64 -5.10 18.20
CA TYR A 56 -31.87 -5.75 17.78
C TYR A 56 -31.62 -7.23 17.46
N PRO A 57 -31.87 -8.17 18.42
CA PRO A 57 -31.47 -9.58 18.30
C PRO A 57 -32.07 -10.35 17.12
N GLU A 58 -33.16 -9.90 16.58
CA GLU A 58 -33.87 -10.54 15.45
C GLU A 58 -33.65 -9.77 14.13
N PHE A 59 -32.54 -9.06 14.01
CA PHE A 59 -32.25 -8.33 12.77
C PHE A 59 -32.15 -9.31 11.58
N PRO A 60 -32.95 -9.08 10.52
CA PRO A 60 -32.87 -9.93 9.32
C PRO A 60 -31.54 -9.64 8.60
N LEU A 61 -30.66 -10.62 8.57
CA LEU A 61 -29.39 -10.53 7.89
C LEU A 61 -29.38 -11.49 6.70
N ASP A 62 -29.31 -10.93 5.50
CA ASP A 62 -29.20 -11.67 4.27
C ASP A 62 -27.79 -12.26 4.05
N GLU A 63 -27.61 -13.00 2.98
CA GLU A 63 -26.32 -13.54 2.61
C GLU A 63 -25.26 -12.46 2.34
N CYS A 64 -24.02 -12.76 2.69
CA CYS A 64 -22.88 -11.91 2.32
C CYS A 64 -22.60 -12.04 0.82
N VAL A 65 -22.79 -10.95 0.08
CA VAL A 65 -22.47 -10.91 -1.35
C VAL A 65 -20.98 -11.15 -1.57
N GLU A 66 -20.63 -12.05 -2.44
CA GLU A 66 -19.25 -12.39 -2.76
C GLU A 66 -18.56 -11.31 -3.61
N SER A 67 -17.26 -11.12 -3.37
CA SER A 67 -16.46 -10.35 -4.31
C SER A 67 -16.29 -11.16 -5.61
N PRO A 68 -16.48 -10.56 -6.80
CA PRO A 68 -16.20 -11.24 -8.07
C PRO A 68 -14.72 -11.57 -8.27
N ARG A 69 -13.84 -10.94 -7.48
CA ARG A 69 -12.39 -11.20 -7.43
C ARG A 69 -11.95 -11.27 -5.98
N ILE A 70 -11.30 -12.34 -5.59
CA ILE A 70 -10.72 -12.50 -4.24
C ILE A 70 -9.29 -11.98 -4.16
N TRP A 71 -8.62 -11.82 -5.32
CA TRP A 71 -7.32 -11.20 -5.51
C TRP A 71 -7.42 -10.04 -6.51
N GLU A 72 -6.45 -9.15 -6.51
CA GLU A 72 -6.42 -7.97 -7.39
C GLU A 72 -7.70 -7.10 -7.32
N TYR A 73 -8.38 -7.15 -6.17
CA TYR A 73 -9.63 -6.41 -5.98
C TYR A 73 -9.42 -4.96 -5.54
N ARG A 74 -8.22 -4.66 -5.03
CA ARG A 74 -7.95 -3.35 -4.45
C ARG A 74 -7.57 -2.35 -5.53
N ASN A 75 -8.40 -1.35 -5.70
CA ASN A 75 -8.28 -0.35 -6.76
C ASN A 75 -7.72 1.02 -6.30
N LYS A 76 -7.41 1.15 -5.00
CA LYS A 76 -6.73 2.32 -4.42
C LYS A 76 -5.70 1.84 -3.41
N MET A 77 -4.45 2.27 -3.59
CA MET A 77 -3.39 2.10 -2.60
C MET A 77 -2.65 3.40 -2.36
N GLU A 78 -2.15 3.51 -1.15
CA GLU A 78 -1.23 4.54 -0.74
C GLU A 78 -0.01 3.85 -0.14
N PHE A 79 1.11 3.95 -0.86
CA PHE A 79 2.38 3.40 -0.44
C PHE A 79 3.20 4.50 0.21
N SER A 80 3.90 4.18 1.28
CA SER A 80 4.78 5.11 1.97
C SER A 80 6.22 4.91 1.54
N PHE A 81 6.96 6.01 1.36
CA PHE A 81 8.40 5.96 1.32
C PHE A 81 8.96 5.86 2.74
N GLY A 82 10.04 5.13 2.91
CA GLY A 82 10.67 4.89 4.19
C GLY A 82 11.90 3.99 4.07
N ASP A 83 12.23 3.34 5.15
CA ASP A 83 13.24 2.30 5.22
C ASP A 83 12.68 1.05 5.93
N GLU A 84 13.22 -0.11 5.61
CA GLU A 84 12.83 -1.38 6.23
C GLU A 84 13.53 -1.59 7.59
N VAL A 85 14.72 -1.05 7.68
CA VAL A 85 15.55 -1.00 8.89
C VAL A 85 16.12 0.41 8.99
N LYS A 86 16.27 0.90 10.18
CA LYS A 86 16.77 2.25 10.44
C LYS A 86 18.05 2.54 9.64
N ASP A 87 18.05 3.67 8.93
CA ASP A 87 19.14 4.12 8.04
C ASP A 87 19.44 3.14 6.89
N GLY A 88 18.48 2.29 6.52
CA GLY A 88 18.53 1.37 5.40
C GLY A 88 18.31 2.05 4.04
N PRO A 89 18.31 1.28 2.96
CA PRO A 89 18.06 1.81 1.62
C PRO A 89 16.62 2.31 1.48
N LEU A 90 16.43 3.35 0.66
CA LEU A 90 15.10 3.87 0.34
C LEU A 90 14.17 2.75 -0.10
N THR A 91 13.02 2.65 0.56
CA THR A 91 12.00 1.64 0.30
C THR A 91 10.65 2.33 0.03
N LEU A 92 9.84 1.73 -0.83
CA LEU A 92 8.48 2.15 -1.09
C LEU A 92 7.56 0.95 -0.91
N GLY A 93 6.57 1.07 -0.02
CA GLY A 93 5.68 -0.05 0.26
C GLY A 93 4.69 0.21 1.36
N LEU A 94 4.49 -0.77 2.22
CA LEU A 94 3.52 -0.72 3.32
C LEU A 94 4.23 -0.87 4.67
N HIS A 95 3.56 -0.41 5.73
CA HIS A 95 4.06 -0.60 7.08
C HIS A 95 4.23 -2.08 7.42
N LYS A 96 5.35 -2.39 8.04
CA LYS A 96 5.63 -3.71 8.60
C LYS A 96 4.63 -4.00 9.72
N ARG A 97 4.20 -5.25 9.83
CA ARG A 97 3.27 -5.68 10.87
C ARG A 97 3.86 -5.41 12.26
N GLY A 98 3.09 -4.71 13.09
CA GLY A 98 3.52 -4.34 14.44
C GLY A 98 4.54 -3.20 14.52
N SER A 99 4.97 -2.62 13.39
CA SER A 99 5.82 -1.45 13.36
C SER A 99 5.06 -0.22 12.84
N PHE A 100 5.32 0.92 13.45
CA PHE A 100 4.77 2.21 13.03
C PHE A 100 5.68 2.95 12.05
N TYR A 101 6.96 2.61 12.01
CA TYR A 101 7.97 3.32 11.24
C TYR A 101 8.51 2.53 10.05
N ASP A 102 8.69 1.21 10.22
CA ASP A 102 9.35 0.39 9.21
C ASP A 102 8.44 0.18 7.99
N ILE A 103 8.97 0.44 6.82
CA ILE A 103 8.29 0.26 5.53
C ILE A 103 8.94 -0.90 4.80
N ILE A 104 8.17 -1.92 4.46
CA ILE A 104 8.63 -3.03 3.63
C ILE A 104 8.19 -2.88 2.19
N SER A 105 9.08 -3.26 1.27
CA SER A 105 8.76 -3.32 -0.15
C SER A 105 7.79 -4.47 -0.43
N VAL A 106 6.74 -4.22 -1.21
CA VAL A 106 5.70 -5.21 -1.51
C VAL A 106 5.42 -5.32 -3.02
N PRO A 107 6.45 -5.55 -3.86
CA PRO A 107 6.31 -5.56 -5.31
C PRO A 107 5.35 -6.65 -5.81
N ASP A 108 5.19 -7.74 -5.05
CA ASP A 108 4.35 -8.89 -5.40
C ASP A 108 3.04 -8.93 -4.62
N CYS A 109 2.54 -7.76 -4.19
CA CYS A 109 1.29 -7.63 -3.46
C CYS A 109 0.11 -8.20 -4.26
N GLN A 110 -0.55 -9.25 -3.74
CA GLN A 110 -1.59 -10.00 -4.45
C GLN A 110 -2.97 -9.33 -4.43
N ILE A 111 -3.18 -8.30 -3.61
CA ILE A 111 -4.49 -7.61 -3.56
C ILE A 111 -4.60 -6.47 -4.56
N ILE A 112 -3.48 -5.99 -5.13
CA ILE A 112 -3.45 -4.99 -6.21
C ILE A 112 -3.15 -5.66 -7.54
N ASP A 113 -3.60 -5.03 -8.62
CA ASP A 113 -3.43 -5.55 -9.95
C ASP A 113 -1.99 -5.37 -10.47
N GLU A 114 -1.64 -6.08 -11.55
CA GLU A 114 -0.29 -6.10 -12.10
C GLU A 114 0.22 -4.72 -12.51
N ASP A 115 -0.64 -3.89 -13.11
CA ASP A 115 -0.22 -2.55 -13.53
C ASP A 115 0.20 -1.70 -12.33
N LEU A 116 -0.54 -1.79 -11.22
CA LEU A 116 -0.19 -1.07 -9.99
C LEU A 116 1.09 -1.61 -9.34
N ARG A 117 1.36 -2.93 -9.46
CA ARG A 117 2.66 -3.52 -9.04
C ARG A 117 3.82 -3.00 -9.88
N LYS A 118 3.63 -2.88 -11.20
CA LYS A 118 4.62 -2.28 -12.11
C LYS A 118 4.93 -0.83 -11.73
N VAL A 119 3.90 -0.02 -11.50
CA VAL A 119 4.06 1.37 -11.04
C VAL A 119 4.82 1.45 -9.73
N LEU A 120 4.45 0.63 -8.73
CA LEU A 120 5.13 0.58 -7.43
C LEU A 120 6.62 0.28 -7.58
N LYS A 121 6.95 -0.80 -8.29
CA LYS A 121 8.34 -1.23 -8.49
C LYS A 121 9.15 -0.18 -9.25
N THR A 122 8.61 0.33 -10.35
CA THR A 122 9.29 1.33 -11.17
C THR A 122 9.54 2.63 -10.38
N THR A 123 8.57 3.06 -9.58
CA THR A 123 8.73 4.25 -8.72
C THR A 123 9.84 4.05 -7.69
N GLN A 124 9.87 2.89 -7.01
CA GLN A 124 10.92 2.57 -6.05
C GLN A 124 12.30 2.55 -6.71
N ASP A 125 12.44 1.85 -7.82
CA ASP A 125 13.70 1.71 -8.54
C ASP A 125 14.19 3.05 -9.09
N PHE A 126 13.27 3.90 -9.59
CA PHE A 126 13.59 5.23 -10.06
C PHE A 126 14.20 6.10 -8.94
N PHE A 127 13.51 6.23 -7.80
CA PHE A 127 13.96 7.12 -6.73
C PHE A 127 15.15 6.58 -5.93
N ARG A 128 15.36 5.29 -5.87
CA ARG A 128 16.60 4.70 -5.33
C ARG A 128 17.85 5.13 -6.08
N ASN A 129 17.73 5.34 -7.39
CA ASN A 129 18.84 5.70 -8.26
C ASN A 129 18.91 7.20 -8.58
N ALA A 130 17.85 7.94 -8.29
CA ALA A 130 17.74 9.36 -8.59
C ALA A 130 18.61 10.20 -7.67
N LYS A 131 19.11 11.31 -8.23
CA LYS A 131 19.85 12.33 -7.49
C LYS A 131 19.26 13.70 -7.78
N LEU A 132 19.30 14.57 -6.78
CA LEU A 132 18.90 15.95 -6.90
C LEU A 132 19.97 16.83 -6.21
N GLY A 133 20.52 17.81 -6.92
CA GLY A 133 21.67 18.57 -6.42
C GLY A 133 22.90 17.70 -6.13
N GLY A 134 23.11 16.61 -6.88
CA GLY A 134 24.19 15.65 -6.68
C GLY A 134 24.02 14.70 -5.48
N LYS A 135 22.95 14.81 -4.70
CA LYS A 135 22.67 13.97 -3.52
C LYS A 135 21.53 12.99 -3.82
N SER A 136 21.53 11.83 -3.15
CA SER A 136 20.40 10.91 -3.14
C SER A 136 19.16 11.60 -2.55
N ILE A 137 17.99 11.22 -3.05
CA ILE A 137 16.71 11.79 -2.57
C ILE A 137 16.22 10.89 -1.44
N ASP A 138 16.01 11.52 -0.29
CA ASP A 138 15.59 10.82 0.92
C ASP A 138 14.07 10.87 1.12
N PHE A 139 13.53 9.90 1.89
CA PHE A 139 12.14 9.94 2.32
C PHE A 139 11.94 10.98 3.43
N TYR A 140 10.69 11.43 3.59
CA TYR A 140 10.31 12.37 4.66
C TYR A 140 10.26 11.66 6.00
N HIS A 141 11.17 12.04 6.89
CA HIS A 141 11.31 11.45 8.22
C HIS A 141 10.33 12.11 9.21
N LYS A 142 9.29 11.39 9.62
CA LYS A 142 8.20 11.92 10.47
C LYS A 142 8.68 12.54 11.79
N MET A 143 9.76 11.99 12.38
CA MET A 143 10.30 12.50 13.67
C MET A 143 11.22 13.70 13.50
N ARG A 144 11.95 13.80 12.40
CA ARG A 144 12.87 14.92 12.13
C ARG A 144 12.21 16.02 11.31
N HIS A 145 11.06 15.72 10.67
CA HIS A 145 10.37 16.59 9.73
C HIS A 145 11.26 17.03 8.55
N GLU A 146 12.13 16.13 8.10
CA GLU A 146 13.10 16.35 7.04
C GLU A 146 12.99 15.25 5.98
N GLY A 147 13.31 15.61 4.73
CA GLY A 147 13.28 14.70 3.59
C GLY A 147 12.23 15.07 2.56
N VAL A 148 12.22 14.37 1.43
CA VAL A 148 11.47 14.77 0.24
C VAL A 148 10.27 13.84 -0.02
N LEU A 149 10.52 12.54 -0.17
CA LEU A 149 9.52 11.58 -0.64
C LEU A 149 8.59 11.16 0.49
N ARG A 150 7.26 11.29 0.29
CA ARG A 150 6.27 10.91 1.30
C ARG A 150 5.46 9.69 0.90
N HIS A 151 4.66 9.81 -0.13
CA HIS A 151 3.73 8.75 -0.54
C HIS A 151 3.62 8.61 -2.04
N LEU A 152 3.24 7.42 -2.47
CA LEU A 152 2.74 7.13 -3.80
C LEU A 152 1.29 6.69 -3.68
N LEU A 153 0.37 7.54 -4.10
CA LEU A 153 -1.05 7.21 -4.20
C LEU A 153 -1.35 6.70 -5.61
N VAL A 154 -1.95 5.51 -5.69
CA VAL A 154 -2.37 4.91 -6.96
C VAL A 154 -3.86 4.57 -6.91
N ARG A 155 -4.55 4.81 -8.02
CA ARG A 155 -5.96 4.44 -8.23
C ARG A 155 -6.13 3.85 -9.62
N LYS A 156 -6.99 2.84 -9.75
CA LYS A 156 -7.37 2.25 -11.04
C LYS A 156 -8.87 2.05 -11.11
N GLY A 157 -9.48 2.54 -12.17
CA GLY A 157 -10.88 2.29 -12.48
C GLY A 157 -11.08 0.84 -12.92
N LEU A 158 -11.83 0.05 -12.15
CA LEU A 158 -12.03 -1.39 -12.45
C LEU A 158 -12.76 -1.64 -13.79
N LYS A 159 -13.60 -0.71 -14.22
CA LYS A 159 -14.37 -0.81 -15.48
C LYS A 159 -13.66 -0.18 -16.66
N THR A 160 -12.91 0.90 -16.44
CA THR A 160 -12.26 1.66 -17.51
C THR A 160 -10.81 1.26 -17.72
N GLY A 161 -10.15 0.69 -16.70
CA GLY A 161 -8.71 0.43 -16.72
C GLY A 161 -7.84 1.68 -16.58
N GLU A 162 -8.46 2.86 -16.42
CA GLU A 162 -7.75 4.14 -16.27
C GLU A 162 -7.09 4.24 -14.90
N MET A 163 -5.86 4.73 -14.90
CA MET A 163 -5.05 4.88 -13.67
C MET A 163 -4.75 6.35 -13.38
N LEU A 164 -4.85 6.71 -12.12
CA LEU A 164 -4.38 7.97 -11.57
C LEU A 164 -3.25 7.68 -10.59
N ILE A 165 -2.08 8.25 -10.88
CA ILE A 165 -0.89 8.15 -10.04
C ILE A 165 -0.62 9.53 -9.43
N CYS A 166 -0.37 9.59 -8.13
CA CYS A 166 0.02 10.82 -7.45
C CYS A 166 1.24 10.57 -6.58
N LEU A 167 2.35 11.21 -6.95
CA LEU A 167 3.54 11.28 -6.11
C LEU A 167 3.38 12.41 -5.12
N VAL A 168 3.50 12.13 -3.83
CA VAL A 168 3.43 13.12 -2.75
C VAL A 168 4.83 13.35 -2.20
N THR A 169 5.26 14.61 -2.17
CA THR A 169 6.56 15.02 -1.62
C THR A 169 6.37 16.17 -0.62
N SER A 170 7.38 16.42 0.19
CA SER A 170 7.53 17.74 0.83
C SER A 170 8.03 18.76 -0.19
N SER A 171 8.06 20.06 0.18
CA SER A 171 8.70 21.10 -0.61
C SER A 171 10.23 21.16 -0.45
N GLN A 172 10.79 20.31 0.40
CA GLN A 172 12.21 20.31 0.76
C GLN A 172 13.11 19.75 -0.36
N GLY A 173 14.42 19.76 -0.13
CA GLY A 173 15.43 19.11 -0.97
C GLY A 173 15.53 19.65 -2.40
N GLY A 174 14.88 20.77 -2.71
CA GLY A 174 14.92 21.37 -4.05
C GLY A 174 14.02 20.69 -5.07
N ILE A 175 13.06 19.85 -4.67
CA ILE A 175 12.16 19.14 -5.57
C ILE A 175 11.34 20.11 -6.47
N ASN A 176 11.05 21.31 -5.98
CA ASN A 176 10.33 22.35 -6.72
C ASN A 176 11.24 23.26 -7.59
N SER A 177 12.57 23.04 -7.54
CA SER A 177 13.53 23.75 -8.40
C SER A 177 13.41 23.36 -9.87
N ALA A 178 14.14 24.04 -10.74
CA ALA A 178 14.20 23.67 -12.18
C ALA A 178 14.74 22.23 -12.35
N GLU A 179 15.77 21.84 -11.61
CA GLU A 179 16.33 20.48 -11.62
C GLU A 179 15.33 19.45 -11.08
N GLY A 180 14.61 19.78 -9.99
CA GLY A 180 13.57 18.93 -9.42
C GLY A 180 12.41 18.71 -10.42
N LYS A 181 11.97 19.75 -11.11
CA LYS A 181 10.95 19.63 -12.16
C LYS A 181 11.43 18.74 -13.32
N GLN A 182 12.68 18.87 -13.76
CA GLN A 182 13.24 17.97 -14.77
C GLN A 182 13.30 16.52 -14.32
N LEU A 183 13.61 16.29 -13.05
CA LEU A 183 13.58 14.94 -12.46
C LEU A 183 12.16 14.36 -12.47
N LEU A 184 11.15 15.15 -12.08
CA LEU A 184 9.75 14.73 -12.10
C LEU A 184 9.24 14.44 -13.52
N GLU A 185 9.68 15.22 -14.53
CA GLU A 185 9.40 14.91 -15.94
C GLU A 185 10.02 13.58 -16.36
N LYS A 186 11.28 13.31 -16.00
CA LYS A 186 11.92 12.00 -16.27
C LYS A 186 11.19 10.85 -15.58
N TYR A 187 10.73 11.04 -14.34
CA TYR A 187 9.92 10.06 -13.64
C TYR A 187 8.61 9.78 -14.38
N LYS A 188 7.89 10.83 -14.76
CA LYS A 188 6.68 10.72 -15.59
C LYS A 188 6.94 9.92 -16.86
N ASP A 189 7.99 10.28 -17.61
CA ASP A 189 8.34 9.60 -18.86
C ASP A 189 8.70 8.13 -18.63
N THR A 190 9.36 7.81 -17.52
CA THR A 190 9.65 6.43 -17.10
C THR A 190 8.37 5.63 -16.85
N LEU A 191 7.36 6.22 -16.21
CA LEU A 191 6.06 5.58 -16.04
C LEU A 191 5.31 5.40 -17.36
N LEU A 192 5.33 6.41 -18.24
CA LEU A 192 4.66 6.35 -19.53
C LEU A 192 5.27 5.31 -20.49
N ALA A 193 6.52 4.92 -20.27
CA ALA A 193 7.20 3.87 -21.03
C ALA A 193 6.84 2.44 -20.58
N LEU A 194 6.07 2.28 -19.51
CA LEU A 194 5.66 0.96 -19.02
C LEU A 194 4.64 0.30 -19.95
N GLU A 195 4.84 -0.97 -20.25
CA GLU A 195 3.83 -1.80 -20.90
C GLU A 195 2.75 -2.19 -19.87
N MET A 196 1.56 -1.62 -20.04
CA MET A 196 0.43 -1.73 -19.13
C MET A 196 -0.79 -2.29 -19.84
N THR A 197 -1.68 -2.94 -19.09
CA THR A 197 -3.01 -3.33 -19.62
C THR A 197 -3.99 -2.18 -19.58
N GLY A 198 -3.88 -1.29 -18.60
CA GLY A 198 -4.65 -0.06 -18.48
C GLY A 198 -3.94 1.14 -19.10
N THR A 199 -4.52 2.32 -18.92
CA THR A 199 -4.00 3.59 -19.40
C THR A 199 -3.84 4.61 -18.26
N PHE A 200 -2.90 5.54 -18.39
CA PHE A 200 -2.79 6.64 -17.45
C PHE A 200 -3.81 7.73 -17.76
N ALA A 201 -4.76 7.97 -16.86
CA ALA A 201 -5.65 9.15 -16.88
C ALA A 201 -4.92 10.39 -16.35
N GLY A 202 -3.93 10.21 -15.46
CA GLY A 202 -3.12 11.29 -14.94
C GLY A 202 -1.94 10.80 -14.10
N ILE A 203 -0.83 11.53 -14.18
CA ILE A 203 0.33 11.40 -13.33
C ILE A 203 0.54 12.75 -12.67
N LEU A 204 0.31 12.82 -11.38
CA LEU A 204 0.27 14.05 -10.60
C LEU A 204 1.46 14.12 -9.64
N HIS A 205 1.90 15.32 -9.37
CA HIS A 205 2.80 15.63 -8.25
C HIS A 205 2.08 16.55 -7.26
N MET A 206 2.06 16.17 -6.00
CA MET A 206 1.48 16.95 -4.91
C MET A 206 2.57 17.28 -3.88
N THR A 207 2.63 18.53 -3.47
CA THR A 207 3.45 18.94 -2.33
C THR A 207 2.59 18.94 -1.06
N ASN A 208 3.05 18.26 -0.03
CA ASN A 208 2.43 18.22 1.29
C ASN A 208 3.50 18.47 2.36
N ASP A 209 3.43 19.62 3.03
CA ASP A 209 4.32 20.03 4.12
C ASP A 209 3.67 19.87 5.49
N SER A 210 2.50 19.23 5.58
CA SER A 210 1.85 18.93 6.86
C SER A 210 2.74 18.04 7.73
N LEU A 211 2.77 18.30 9.03
CA LEU A 211 3.48 17.46 10.00
C LEU A 211 2.78 16.11 10.21
N SER A 212 1.47 16.06 10.01
CA SER A 212 0.67 14.84 9.99
C SER A 212 0.39 14.40 8.56
N ASP A 213 0.21 13.10 8.37
CA ASP A 213 -0.26 12.52 7.11
C ASP A 213 -1.76 12.78 6.94
#